data_bc3e2f0fe02e456158cf2817e2c2f80c
#
_entry.id   bc3e2f0fe02e456158cf2817e2c2f80c
#
_cell.length_a   1.000
_cell.length_b   1.000
_cell.length_c   1.000
_cell.angle_alpha   90.00
_cell.angle_beta   90.00
_cell.angle_gamma   90.00
#
_symmetry.space_group_name_H-M   'P 1'
#
loop_
_entity.id
_entity.type
_entity.pdbx_description
1 polymer ?
#
loop_
_entity_poly.entity_id
_entity_poly.type
_entity_poly.pdbx_seq_one_letter_code
_entity_poly.pdbx_strand_id
1 'polypeptide(L)'
;MFEDLIKAVGELDVAESPSEIPQEVLRWTSQSSFTTLRSLYVILCSEHNIIVRDGSDEVALGEIAENIGEVIRPNLNIEPPDQVSRGTLGLKILSRIRAKHRITLSPSTLISITAFVNTEDPWTTIESASLAPELLDERFQSQSQEQRNKFITEDILSDFLRPLFSKSRPATVTASGRKAEFVEPSRYDNASAEAEARKPWKYGQRYAITVFEWAVSQSDLLQKSWHLFTPVLLTLLDEPQTALKVRALDIFRAFWARCPGDLMRQTGLAQVFEDAVFPAVLYLPGLTPESESIAILNAAYPALIIMAGIGLESTTDEPQSNPKFTEAQQKLLDKIIREGILVGYNHASEHTRLIELFCEKLRCVVNGMGILAIKHLKNLIPMVSEIMTDPFGAQHPPSLLSAIKLLRAIMSTCWPRIPHYCNEIIKALMLCWLNIEEGDAFPDGDPGPASLKSELTKAADMLSAVMQAAKMDMEERVAPLVEKEPQLRELFKISHET
;
A
#
# COMPACT_ATOMS: atom_id res chain seq x y z
N MET A 1 -11.86 22.37 -25.15
CA MET A 1 -11.37 21.24 -25.97
C MET A 1 -12.44 20.19 -26.22
N PHE A 2 -13.17 19.68 -25.24
CA PHE A 2 -14.26 18.72 -25.43
C PHE A 2 -15.53 19.37 -25.97
N GLU A 3 -15.87 20.60 -25.51
CA GLU A 3 -17.01 21.42 -26.02
C GLU A 3 -16.78 21.88 -27.45
N ASP A 4 -15.54 22.23 -27.81
CA ASP A 4 -15.18 22.59 -29.19
C ASP A 4 -15.29 21.41 -30.15
N LEU A 5 -15.17 20.20 -29.62
CA LEU A 5 -15.32 18.96 -30.34
C LEU A 5 -16.75 18.58 -30.66
N ILE A 6 -17.65 18.77 -29.70
CA ILE A 6 -19.09 18.60 -29.88
C ILE A 6 -19.58 19.63 -30.88
N LYS A 7 -19.03 20.85 -30.85
CA LYS A 7 -19.37 21.93 -31.76
C LYS A 7 -18.87 21.68 -33.18
N ALA A 8 -17.62 21.19 -33.36
CA ALA A 8 -17.05 20.86 -34.67
C ALA A 8 -17.75 19.67 -35.35
N VAL A 9 -18.44 18.84 -34.61
CA VAL A 9 -19.21 17.69 -35.14
C VAL A 9 -20.67 18.03 -35.35
N GLY A 10 -21.22 19.02 -34.61
CA GLY A 10 -22.54 19.57 -34.95
C GLY A 10 -22.58 20.27 -36.30
N GLU A 11 -21.44 20.58 -36.91
CA GLU A 11 -21.29 21.14 -38.25
C GLU A 11 -21.10 20.05 -39.34
N LEU A 12 -20.94 18.77 -38.98
CA LEU A 12 -21.05 17.67 -39.93
C LEU A 12 -22.54 17.41 -40.16
N ASP A 13 -23.03 17.85 -41.32
CA ASP A 13 -24.37 17.57 -41.82
C ASP A 13 -24.62 16.05 -41.82
N VAL A 14 -25.22 15.55 -40.74
CA VAL A 14 -25.69 14.17 -40.65
C VAL A 14 -26.99 14.13 -41.43
N ALA A 15 -26.83 14.20 -42.73
CA ALA A 15 -27.95 14.02 -43.67
C ALA A 15 -28.53 12.63 -43.43
N GLU A 16 -29.82 12.63 -43.13
CA GLU A 16 -30.74 11.50 -43.16
C GLU A 16 -30.29 10.22 -42.47
N SER A 17 -30.96 9.89 -41.41
CA SER A 17 -30.79 8.73 -40.52
C SER A 17 -30.23 7.51 -41.19
N PRO A 18 -28.98 7.10 -40.96
CA PRO A 18 -28.53 5.79 -41.40
C PRO A 18 -29.26 4.76 -40.56
N SER A 19 -30.15 4.02 -41.18
CA SER A 19 -30.79 2.83 -40.59
C SER A 19 -29.83 1.67 -40.47
N GLU A 20 -28.57 1.82 -40.85
CA GLU A 20 -27.51 0.83 -40.86
C GLU A 20 -26.27 1.35 -40.15
N ILE A 21 -25.55 0.47 -39.45
CA ILE A 21 -24.23 0.82 -38.92
C ILE A 21 -23.34 1.15 -40.14
N PRO A 22 -22.76 2.37 -40.24
CA PRO A 22 -21.92 2.72 -41.38
C PRO A 22 -20.82 1.67 -41.59
N GLN A 23 -20.63 1.21 -42.83
CA GLN A 23 -19.60 0.21 -43.16
C GLN A 23 -18.20 0.66 -42.74
N GLU A 24 -17.96 1.96 -42.64
CA GLU A 24 -16.70 2.54 -42.11
C GLU A 24 -16.51 2.22 -40.65
N VAL A 25 -17.57 2.12 -39.84
CA VAL A 25 -17.53 1.73 -38.44
C VAL A 25 -17.28 0.22 -38.32
N LEU A 26 -17.88 -0.60 -39.20
CA LEU A 26 -17.67 -2.03 -39.24
C LEU A 26 -16.26 -2.42 -39.72
N ARG A 27 -15.60 -1.55 -40.50
CA ARG A 27 -14.19 -1.72 -40.93
C ARG A 27 -13.19 -1.17 -39.95
N TRP A 28 -13.63 -0.68 -38.80
CA TRP A 28 -12.77 -0.11 -37.81
C TRP A 28 -11.83 -1.18 -37.22
N THR A 29 -10.53 -0.95 -37.33
CA THR A 29 -9.46 -1.87 -36.90
C THR A 29 -8.67 -1.30 -35.72
N SER A 30 -7.88 -2.13 -35.05
CA SER A 30 -6.98 -1.71 -33.96
C SER A 30 -5.94 -0.64 -34.38
N GLN A 31 -5.72 -0.45 -35.71
CA GLN A 31 -4.88 0.61 -36.27
C GLN A 31 -5.61 1.94 -36.46
N SER A 32 -6.89 1.98 -36.14
CA SER A 32 -7.71 3.18 -36.29
C SER A 32 -7.23 4.32 -35.40
N SER A 33 -7.20 5.53 -35.97
CA SER A 33 -6.72 6.73 -35.29
C SER A 33 -7.69 7.20 -34.19
N PHE A 34 -7.21 8.08 -33.33
CA PHE A 34 -8.05 8.78 -32.35
C PHE A 34 -9.25 9.50 -33.00
N THR A 35 -9.07 10.00 -34.22
CA THR A 35 -10.12 10.64 -35.02
C THR A 35 -11.28 9.68 -35.29
N THR A 36 -11.00 8.42 -35.58
CA THR A 36 -12.00 7.37 -35.82
C THR A 36 -12.80 7.05 -34.56
N LEU A 37 -12.13 6.97 -33.39
CA LEU A 37 -12.82 6.83 -32.09
C LEU A 37 -13.78 8.01 -31.82
N ARG A 38 -13.35 9.23 -32.13
CA ARG A 38 -14.17 10.44 -31.97
C ARG A 38 -15.42 10.39 -32.87
N SER A 39 -15.25 10.01 -34.11
CA SER A 39 -16.37 9.87 -35.07
C SER A 39 -17.36 8.80 -34.59
N LEU A 40 -16.88 7.67 -34.13
CA LEU A 40 -17.70 6.60 -33.58
C LEU A 40 -18.47 7.07 -32.32
N TYR A 41 -17.80 7.77 -31.39
CA TYR A 41 -18.48 8.30 -30.20
C TYR A 41 -19.61 9.25 -30.55
N VAL A 42 -19.41 10.10 -31.52
CA VAL A 42 -20.42 11.06 -31.99
C VAL A 42 -21.62 10.35 -32.61
N ILE A 43 -21.37 9.36 -33.49
CA ILE A 43 -22.42 8.55 -34.10
C ILE A 43 -23.26 7.84 -33.02
N LEU A 44 -22.62 7.32 -31.99
CA LEU A 44 -23.31 6.64 -30.87
C LEU A 44 -24.04 7.61 -29.92
N CYS A 45 -23.60 8.87 -29.84
CA CYS A 45 -24.27 9.92 -29.06
C CYS A 45 -25.38 10.63 -29.81
N SER A 46 -25.44 10.53 -31.13
CA SER A 46 -26.54 11.11 -31.92
C SER A 46 -27.87 10.42 -31.51
N GLU A 47 -28.97 11.19 -31.50
CA GLU A 47 -30.29 10.67 -31.12
C GLU A 47 -30.85 9.66 -32.15
N HIS A 48 -30.17 9.48 -33.26
CA HIS A 48 -30.54 8.53 -34.30
C HIS A 48 -30.22 7.11 -33.77
N ASN A 49 -31.27 6.33 -33.58
CA ASN A 49 -31.19 4.96 -33.12
C ASN A 49 -30.46 4.11 -34.15
N ILE A 50 -29.27 3.64 -33.82
CA ILE A 50 -28.65 2.50 -34.50
C ILE A 50 -29.54 1.31 -34.18
N ILE A 51 -30.29 0.84 -35.15
CA ILE A 51 -31.19 -0.30 -34.99
C ILE A 51 -30.39 -1.56 -35.32
N VAL A 52 -30.20 -2.41 -34.32
CA VAL A 52 -29.68 -3.77 -34.50
C VAL A 52 -30.82 -4.61 -35.10
N ARG A 53 -30.66 -5.03 -36.33
CA ARG A 53 -31.74 -5.72 -37.10
C ARG A 53 -31.70 -7.22 -36.96
N ASP A 54 -30.52 -7.81 -36.83
CA ASP A 54 -30.34 -9.26 -36.77
C ASP A 54 -29.05 -9.64 -36.01
N GLY A 55 -28.81 -10.93 -35.89
CA GLY A 55 -27.62 -11.46 -35.21
C GLY A 55 -26.30 -11.11 -35.89
N SER A 56 -26.29 -10.68 -37.17
CA SER A 56 -25.07 -10.23 -37.84
C SER A 56 -24.61 -8.83 -37.32
N ASP A 57 -25.56 -7.98 -37.03
CA ASP A 57 -25.28 -6.65 -36.44
C ASP A 57 -24.76 -6.78 -35.01
N GLU A 58 -25.26 -7.75 -34.22
CA GLU A 58 -24.73 -8.03 -32.88
C GLU A 58 -23.29 -8.52 -32.92
N VAL A 59 -22.94 -9.39 -33.87
CA VAL A 59 -21.55 -9.87 -34.07
C VAL A 59 -20.64 -8.69 -34.45
N ALA A 60 -21.09 -7.84 -35.38
CA ALA A 60 -20.32 -6.67 -35.81
C ALA A 60 -20.07 -5.68 -34.67
N LEU A 61 -21.08 -5.45 -33.81
CA LEU A 61 -20.91 -4.62 -32.61
C LEU A 61 -19.96 -5.25 -31.60
N GLY A 62 -19.97 -6.57 -31.46
CA GLY A 62 -19.01 -7.32 -30.67
C GLY A 62 -17.57 -7.13 -31.15
N GLU A 63 -17.34 -7.25 -32.47
CA GLU A 63 -16.04 -7.00 -33.10
C GLU A 63 -15.56 -5.55 -32.91
N ILE A 64 -16.46 -4.56 -33.03
CA ILE A 64 -16.16 -3.17 -32.76
C ILE A 64 -15.74 -2.99 -31.29
N ALA A 65 -16.46 -3.57 -30.35
CA ALA A 65 -16.13 -3.49 -28.92
C ALA A 65 -14.77 -4.15 -28.62
N GLU A 66 -14.43 -5.25 -29.29
CA GLU A 66 -13.12 -5.89 -29.17
C GLU A 66 -11.98 -5.04 -29.70
N ASN A 67 -12.15 -4.45 -30.88
CA ASN A 67 -11.20 -3.51 -31.47
C ASN A 67 -11.00 -2.25 -30.59
N ILE A 68 -12.07 -1.73 -29.98
CA ILE A 68 -11.96 -0.62 -29.01
C ILE A 68 -11.14 -1.10 -27.81
N GLY A 69 -11.43 -2.28 -27.28
CA GLY A 69 -10.67 -2.91 -26.20
C GLY A 69 -9.16 -2.98 -26.49
N GLU A 70 -8.78 -3.29 -27.72
CA GLU A 70 -7.37 -3.28 -28.13
C GLU A 70 -6.74 -1.89 -28.19
N VAL A 71 -7.46 -0.93 -28.76
CA VAL A 71 -6.97 0.46 -28.96
C VAL A 71 -6.80 1.20 -27.64
N ILE A 72 -7.66 0.94 -26.65
CA ILE A 72 -7.56 1.60 -25.34
C ILE A 72 -6.44 1.01 -24.46
N ARG A 73 -5.90 -0.18 -24.76
CA ARG A 73 -4.84 -0.79 -23.96
C ARG A 73 -3.70 0.18 -23.74
N PRO A 74 -3.33 0.41 -22.46
CA PRO A 74 -2.20 1.28 -22.16
C PRO A 74 -0.91 0.78 -22.81
N ASN A 75 -0.25 1.67 -23.56
CA ASN A 75 1.00 1.39 -24.23
C ASN A 75 2.00 2.50 -23.92
N LEU A 76 3.15 2.13 -23.37
CA LEU A 76 4.21 3.08 -22.99
C LEU A 76 4.85 3.81 -24.17
N ASN A 77 4.61 3.35 -25.41
CA ASN A 77 5.09 4.01 -26.62
C ASN A 77 4.17 5.14 -27.10
N ILE A 78 3.03 5.36 -26.44
CA ILE A 78 2.07 6.43 -26.75
C ILE A 78 2.25 7.55 -25.74
N GLU A 79 2.28 8.80 -26.21
CA GLU A 79 2.32 9.99 -25.35
C GLU A 79 1.20 9.97 -24.31
N PRO A 80 1.49 10.28 -23.03
CA PRO A 80 0.48 10.20 -21.96
C PRO A 80 -0.84 10.94 -22.26
N PRO A 81 -0.85 12.17 -22.79
CA PRO A 81 -2.12 12.87 -23.11
C PRO A 81 -3.00 12.12 -24.10
N ASP A 82 -2.39 11.53 -25.13
CA ASP A 82 -3.12 10.76 -26.15
C ASP A 82 -3.63 9.43 -25.57
N GLN A 83 -2.83 8.78 -24.74
CA GLN A 83 -3.21 7.54 -24.07
C GLN A 83 -4.41 7.77 -23.15
N VAL A 84 -4.39 8.81 -22.31
CA VAL A 84 -5.49 9.21 -21.41
C VAL A 84 -6.76 9.50 -22.19
N SER A 85 -6.64 10.26 -23.29
CA SER A 85 -7.77 10.64 -24.13
C SER A 85 -8.41 9.43 -24.81
N ARG A 86 -7.59 8.50 -25.35
CA ARG A 86 -8.07 7.25 -25.96
C ARG A 86 -8.76 6.35 -24.95
N GLY A 87 -8.17 6.17 -23.76
CA GLY A 87 -8.73 5.36 -22.70
C GLY A 87 -10.12 5.85 -22.28
N THR A 88 -10.22 7.13 -21.91
CA THR A 88 -11.49 7.72 -21.47
C THR A 88 -12.57 7.67 -22.55
N LEU A 89 -12.21 8.00 -23.78
CA LEU A 89 -13.15 7.99 -24.91
C LEU A 89 -13.63 6.57 -25.25
N GLY A 90 -12.71 5.60 -25.28
CA GLY A 90 -13.06 4.21 -25.57
C GLY A 90 -13.97 3.61 -24.49
N LEU A 91 -13.72 3.90 -23.20
CA LEU A 91 -14.64 3.47 -22.13
C LEU A 91 -16.05 4.08 -22.27
N LYS A 92 -16.15 5.36 -22.65
CA LYS A 92 -17.44 6.01 -22.96
C LYS A 92 -18.16 5.31 -24.11
N ILE A 93 -17.44 4.96 -25.16
CA ILE A 93 -18.01 4.25 -26.31
C ILE A 93 -18.52 2.87 -25.87
N LEU A 94 -17.72 2.08 -25.15
CA LEU A 94 -18.10 0.78 -24.65
C LEU A 94 -19.33 0.84 -23.73
N SER A 95 -19.40 1.85 -22.85
CA SER A 95 -20.57 2.09 -22.02
C SER A 95 -21.82 2.38 -22.86
N ARG A 96 -21.71 3.22 -23.91
CA ARG A 96 -22.86 3.53 -24.81
C ARG A 96 -23.31 2.34 -25.63
N ILE A 97 -22.38 1.60 -26.22
CA ILE A 97 -22.72 0.38 -26.98
C ILE A 97 -23.47 -0.60 -26.08
N ARG A 98 -22.96 -0.82 -24.88
CA ARG A 98 -23.57 -1.76 -23.95
C ARG A 98 -24.94 -1.30 -23.45
N ALA A 99 -25.09 -0.04 -23.08
CA ALA A 99 -26.35 0.49 -22.60
C ALA A 99 -27.46 0.41 -23.65
N LYS A 100 -27.12 0.64 -24.94
CA LYS A 100 -28.08 0.61 -26.05
C LYS A 100 -28.36 -0.82 -26.57
N HIS A 101 -27.35 -1.68 -26.66
CA HIS A 101 -27.42 -2.94 -27.42
C HIS A 101 -27.20 -4.19 -26.59
N ARG A 102 -26.91 -4.08 -25.28
CA ARG A 102 -26.73 -5.21 -24.33
C ARG A 102 -25.73 -6.28 -24.80
N ILE A 103 -24.72 -5.89 -25.58
CA ILE A 103 -23.72 -6.81 -26.07
C ILE A 103 -22.88 -7.41 -24.94
N THR A 104 -22.38 -8.62 -25.16
CA THR A 104 -21.47 -9.29 -24.23
C THR A 104 -20.02 -8.93 -24.58
N LEU A 105 -19.33 -8.24 -23.69
CA LEU A 105 -17.90 -7.91 -23.89
C LEU A 105 -17.03 -9.15 -23.77
N SER A 106 -16.03 -9.26 -24.66
CA SER A 106 -15.06 -10.36 -24.63
C SER A 106 -14.14 -10.27 -23.40
N PRO A 107 -13.55 -11.40 -22.92
CA PRO A 107 -12.56 -11.37 -21.84
C PRO A 107 -11.40 -10.43 -22.12
N SER A 108 -10.93 -10.37 -23.35
CA SER A 108 -9.88 -9.46 -23.81
C SER A 108 -10.25 -7.98 -23.61
N THR A 109 -11.46 -7.59 -23.96
CA THR A 109 -12.00 -6.24 -23.73
C THR A 109 -12.13 -5.94 -22.25
N LEU A 110 -12.61 -6.90 -21.44
CA LEU A 110 -12.73 -6.73 -19.98
C LEU A 110 -11.36 -6.54 -19.31
N ILE A 111 -10.31 -7.24 -19.75
CA ILE A 111 -8.93 -7.05 -19.28
C ILE A 111 -8.46 -5.62 -19.61
N SER A 112 -8.78 -5.13 -20.82
CA SER A 112 -8.43 -3.74 -21.22
C SER A 112 -9.17 -2.70 -20.38
N ILE A 113 -10.44 -2.92 -20.04
CA ILE A 113 -11.22 -2.06 -19.15
C ILE A 113 -10.63 -2.06 -17.74
N THR A 114 -10.23 -3.24 -17.24
CA THR A 114 -9.64 -3.39 -15.91
C THR A 114 -8.34 -2.56 -15.74
N ALA A 115 -7.64 -2.26 -16.83
CA ALA A 115 -6.45 -1.42 -16.81
C ALA A 115 -6.72 0.02 -16.30
N PHE A 116 -7.97 0.47 -16.23
CA PHE A 116 -8.35 1.85 -15.87
C PHE A 116 -8.99 1.98 -14.48
N VAL A 117 -8.93 0.96 -13.64
CA VAL A 117 -9.57 0.99 -12.30
C VAL A 117 -8.78 1.77 -11.25
N ASN A 118 -7.46 1.99 -11.47
CA ASN A 118 -6.60 2.67 -10.50
C ASN A 118 -6.24 4.08 -10.98
N THR A 119 -6.61 5.09 -10.19
CA THR A 119 -6.35 6.52 -10.49
C THR A 119 -4.88 6.92 -10.40
N GLU A 120 -4.02 6.11 -9.78
CA GLU A 120 -2.58 6.37 -9.67
C GLU A 120 -1.83 6.05 -10.97
N ASP A 121 -2.46 5.32 -11.88
CA ASP A 121 -1.85 4.98 -13.16
C ASP A 121 -1.86 6.19 -14.12
N PRO A 122 -0.75 6.47 -14.82
CA PRO A 122 -0.59 7.68 -15.64
C PRO A 122 -1.54 7.75 -16.85
N TRP A 123 -2.17 6.65 -17.22
CA TRP A 123 -3.16 6.57 -18.30
C TRP A 123 -4.61 6.67 -17.82
N THR A 124 -4.84 6.79 -16.51
CA THR A 124 -6.17 6.78 -15.90
C THR A 124 -6.57 8.19 -15.45
N THR A 125 -7.80 8.56 -15.73
CA THR A 125 -8.45 9.80 -15.22
C THR A 125 -9.47 9.44 -14.14
N ILE A 126 -9.92 10.43 -13.37
CA ILE A 126 -11.03 10.24 -12.42
C ILE A 126 -12.27 9.70 -13.15
N GLU A 127 -12.55 10.18 -14.36
CA GLU A 127 -13.67 9.74 -15.16
C GLU A 127 -13.53 8.29 -15.64
N SER A 128 -12.36 7.90 -16.17
CA SER A 128 -12.11 6.51 -16.60
C SER A 128 -12.11 5.55 -15.42
N ALA A 129 -11.61 5.97 -14.24
CA ALA A 129 -11.65 5.19 -13.01
C ALA A 129 -13.06 4.99 -12.44
N SER A 130 -14.01 5.88 -12.77
CA SER A 130 -15.43 5.66 -12.45
C SER A 130 -16.11 4.73 -13.44
N LEU A 131 -15.87 4.92 -14.75
CA LEU A 131 -16.53 4.14 -15.81
C LEU A 131 -16.07 2.67 -15.85
N ALA A 132 -14.78 2.40 -15.56
CA ALA A 132 -14.25 1.05 -15.65
C ALA A 132 -14.90 0.08 -14.65
N PRO A 133 -15.01 0.39 -13.34
CA PRO A 133 -15.74 -0.45 -12.39
C PRO A 133 -17.21 -0.63 -12.75
N GLU A 134 -17.91 0.43 -13.22
CA GLU A 134 -19.30 0.35 -13.64
C GLU A 134 -19.49 -0.70 -14.76
N LEU A 135 -18.64 -0.64 -15.80
CA LEU A 135 -18.67 -1.61 -16.91
C LEU A 135 -18.37 -3.05 -16.45
N LEU A 136 -17.47 -3.23 -15.51
CA LEU A 136 -17.14 -4.53 -14.94
C LEU A 136 -18.28 -5.06 -14.07
N ASP A 137 -18.82 -4.22 -13.18
CA ASP A 137 -19.89 -4.60 -12.27
C ASP A 137 -21.18 -4.95 -13.03
N GLU A 138 -21.59 -4.15 -14.00
CA GLU A 138 -22.73 -4.48 -14.87
C GLU A 138 -22.55 -5.85 -15.56
N ARG A 139 -21.32 -6.19 -15.98
CA ARG A 139 -21.04 -7.49 -16.58
C ARG A 139 -21.25 -8.62 -15.60
N PHE A 140 -20.83 -8.45 -14.34
CA PHE A 140 -20.86 -9.49 -13.33
C PHE A 140 -22.13 -9.50 -12.47
N GLN A 141 -22.91 -8.41 -12.40
CA GLN A 141 -24.21 -8.40 -11.71
C GLN A 141 -25.23 -9.33 -12.35
N SER A 142 -25.19 -9.47 -13.68
CA SER A 142 -26.07 -10.37 -14.44
C SER A 142 -25.59 -11.81 -14.47
N GLN A 143 -24.42 -12.13 -13.90
CA GLN A 143 -23.78 -13.43 -13.97
C GLN A 143 -23.55 -14.04 -12.58
N SER A 144 -23.44 -15.38 -12.54
CA SER A 144 -23.11 -16.08 -11.30
C SER A 144 -21.69 -15.73 -10.82
N GLN A 145 -21.47 -15.78 -9.50
CA GLN A 145 -20.15 -15.64 -8.88
C GLN A 145 -19.11 -16.59 -9.51
N GLU A 146 -19.56 -17.73 -10.01
CA GLU A 146 -18.73 -18.71 -10.68
C GLU A 146 -18.11 -18.17 -11.99
N GLN A 147 -18.87 -17.38 -12.75
CA GLN A 147 -18.36 -16.79 -14.00
C GLN A 147 -17.35 -15.68 -13.73
N ARG A 148 -17.54 -14.85 -12.68
CA ARG A 148 -16.51 -13.89 -12.22
C ARG A 148 -15.24 -14.61 -11.81
N ASN A 149 -15.38 -15.68 -11.04
CA ASN A 149 -14.27 -16.48 -10.59
C ASN A 149 -13.51 -17.14 -11.75
N LYS A 150 -14.23 -17.63 -12.74
CA LYS A 150 -13.66 -18.19 -13.96
C LYS A 150 -12.87 -17.13 -14.74
N PHE A 151 -13.45 -15.95 -14.94
CA PHE A 151 -12.75 -14.83 -15.58
C PHE A 151 -11.43 -14.47 -14.86
N ILE A 152 -11.43 -14.43 -13.52
CA ILE A 152 -10.21 -14.13 -12.75
C ILE A 152 -9.18 -15.26 -12.89
N THR A 153 -9.58 -16.53 -12.74
CA THR A 153 -8.63 -17.64 -12.68
C THR A 153 -8.14 -18.10 -14.06
N GLU A 154 -9.01 -18.15 -15.04
CA GLU A 154 -8.68 -18.59 -16.40
C GLU A 154 -8.18 -17.42 -17.25
N ASP A 155 -9.05 -16.42 -17.53
CA ASP A 155 -8.72 -15.36 -18.49
C ASP A 155 -7.62 -14.43 -17.97
N ILE A 156 -7.70 -13.98 -16.70
CA ILE A 156 -6.69 -13.04 -16.16
C ILE A 156 -5.43 -13.78 -15.72
N LEU A 157 -5.52 -14.72 -14.76
CA LEU A 157 -4.33 -15.29 -14.13
C LEU A 157 -3.61 -16.29 -15.03
N SER A 158 -4.35 -17.19 -15.71
CA SER A 158 -3.75 -18.27 -16.51
C SER A 158 -3.38 -17.80 -17.90
N ASP A 159 -4.29 -17.14 -18.62
CA ASP A 159 -4.12 -16.83 -20.03
C ASP A 159 -3.41 -15.50 -20.26
N PHE A 160 -3.68 -14.49 -19.44
CA PHE A 160 -3.07 -13.15 -19.59
C PHE A 160 -1.79 -12.98 -18.75
N LEU A 161 -1.84 -13.14 -17.43
CA LEU A 161 -0.71 -12.81 -16.55
C LEU A 161 0.41 -13.86 -16.56
N ARG A 162 0.06 -15.14 -16.53
CA ARG A 162 1.06 -16.21 -16.47
C ARG A 162 2.09 -16.15 -17.61
N PRO A 163 1.73 -15.93 -18.88
CA PRO A 163 2.72 -15.80 -19.96
C PRO A 163 3.63 -14.59 -19.77
N LEU A 164 3.10 -13.46 -19.26
CA LEU A 164 3.85 -12.22 -19.06
C LEU A 164 4.90 -12.34 -17.95
N PHE A 165 4.57 -13.06 -16.87
CA PHE A 165 5.41 -13.18 -15.68
C PHE A 165 6.26 -14.45 -15.63
N SER A 166 6.00 -15.44 -16.49
CA SER A 166 6.67 -16.75 -16.43
C SER A 166 8.19 -16.69 -16.51
N LYS A 167 8.73 -15.77 -17.33
CA LYS A 167 10.18 -15.61 -17.56
C LYS A 167 10.91 -14.88 -16.43
N SER A 168 10.19 -14.16 -15.59
CA SER A 168 10.74 -13.35 -14.47
C SER A 168 10.43 -13.94 -13.10
N ARG A 169 9.89 -15.17 -13.04
CA ARG A 169 9.50 -15.81 -11.79
C ARG A 169 10.72 -16.11 -10.91
N PRO A 170 10.67 -15.78 -9.59
CA PRO A 170 11.71 -16.17 -8.64
C PRO A 170 11.91 -17.68 -8.56
N ALA A 171 13.16 -18.13 -8.41
CA ALA A 171 13.51 -19.55 -8.30
C ALA A 171 12.92 -20.25 -7.06
N THR A 172 12.52 -19.47 -6.05
CA THR A 172 11.93 -19.95 -4.79
C THR A 172 10.54 -20.56 -4.97
N VAL A 173 9.91 -20.37 -6.13
CA VAL A 173 8.53 -20.83 -6.39
C VAL A 173 8.44 -21.58 -7.71
N THR A 174 7.70 -22.68 -7.72
CA THR A 174 7.42 -23.49 -8.91
C THR A 174 6.43 -22.79 -9.86
N ALA A 175 6.31 -23.30 -11.09
CA ALA A 175 5.31 -22.81 -12.06
C ALA A 175 3.86 -22.96 -11.58
N SER A 176 3.62 -23.86 -10.62
CA SER A 176 2.33 -24.04 -9.97
C SER A 176 2.12 -23.19 -8.72
N GLY A 177 3.01 -22.22 -8.43
CA GLY A 177 2.89 -21.32 -7.29
C GLY A 177 3.23 -21.92 -5.93
N ARG A 178 3.79 -23.11 -5.88
CA ARG A 178 4.21 -23.78 -4.63
C ARG A 178 5.67 -23.50 -4.32
N LYS A 179 6.06 -23.56 -3.05
CA LYS A 179 7.46 -23.45 -2.63
C LYS A 179 8.30 -24.49 -3.37
N ALA A 180 9.44 -24.07 -3.94
CA ALA A 180 10.38 -24.97 -4.60
C ALA A 180 11.16 -25.77 -3.52
N GLU A 181 11.28 -27.08 -3.69
CA GLU A 181 12.04 -27.95 -2.78
C GLU A 181 13.54 -27.72 -2.92
N PHE A 182 14.00 -27.40 -4.14
CA PHE A 182 15.39 -27.08 -4.44
C PHE A 182 15.45 -25.73 -5.13
N VAL A 183 16.20 -24.81 -4.55
CA VAL A 183 16.54 -23.53 -5.19
C VAL A 183 17.90 -23.70 -5.83
N GLU A 184 17.96 -23.75 -7.18
CA GLU A 184 19.25 -23.67 -7.85
C GLU A 184 19.92 -22.34 -7.50
N PRO A 185 21.20 -22.33 -7.06
CA PRO A 185 21.89 -21.10 -6.81
C PRO A 185 21.92 -20.30 -8.12
N SER A 186 21.37 -19.07 -8.06
CA SER A 186 21.41 -18.14 -9.18
C SER A 186 22.86 -17.98 -9.62
N ARG A 187 23.21 -18.47 -10.79
CA ARG A 187 24.47 -18.10 -11.43
C ARG A 187 24.35 -16.59 -11.68
N TYR A 188 25.27 -15.84 -11.10
CA TYR A 188 25.45 -14.44 -11.41
C TYR A 188 25.82 -14.33 -12.89
N ASP A 189 24.82 -14.32 -13.75
CA ASP A 189 25.01 -14.04 -15.16
C ASP A 189 24.95 -12.53 -15.35
N ASN A 190 25.92 -12.01 -16.11
CA ASN A 190 25.95 -10.65 -16.64
C ASN A 190 24.77 -10.34 -17.60
N ALA A 191 23.78 -11.19 -17.61
CA ALA A 191 22.51 -11.10 -18.33
C ALA A 191 21.46 -10.21 -17.63
N SER A 192 21.78 -9.50 -16.54
CA SER A 192 20.76 -8.73 -15.78
C SER A 192 20.09 -7.64 -16.62
N ALA A 193 20.84 -6.92 -17.45
CA ALA A 193 20.28 -5.88 -18.32
C ALA A 193 19.41 -6.47 -19.45
N GLU A 194 19.81 -7.61 -20.03
CA GLU A 194 18.99 -8.32 -21.03
C GLU A 194 17.79 -9.00 -20.40
N ALA A 195 17.91 -9.53 -19.17
CA ALA A 195 16.81 -10.12 -18.43
C ALA A 195 15.78 -9.06 -18.03
N GLU A 196 16.21 -7.85 -17.67
CA GLU A 196 15.30 -6.72 -17.42
C GLU A 196 14.59 -6.25 -18.69
N ALA A 197 15.29 -6.16 -19.82
CA ALA A 197 14.67 -5.84 -21.11
C ALA A 197 13.65 -6.89 -21.58
N ARG A 198 13.68 -8.10 -21.02
CA ARG A 198 12.72 -9.18 -21.33
C ARG A 198 11.50 -9.24 -20.41
N LYS A 199 11.29 -8.27 -19.52
CA LYS A 199 10.09 -8.20 -18.66
C LYS A 199 8.94 -7.49 -19.39
N PRO A 200 8.07 -8.18 -20.16
CA PRO A 200 7.02 -7.53 -20.95
C PRO A 200 6.00 -6.81 -20.08
N TRP A 201 5.75 -7.29 -18.88
CA TRP A 201 4.86 -6.64 -17.89
C TRP A 201 5.40 -5.31 -17.37
N LYS A 202 6.72 -5.07 -17.42
CA LYS A 202 7.35 -3.83 -16.95
C LYS A 202 7.45 -2.77 -18.05
N TYR A 203 7.85 -3.18 -19.24
CA TYR A 203 8.23 -2.27 -20.34
C TYR A 203 7.19 -2.19 -21.47
N GLY A 204 6.34 -3.21 -21.65
CA GLY A 204 5.35 -3.24 -22.71
C GLY A 204 3.92 -3.13 -22.20
N GLN A 205 3.57 -3.93 -21.21
CA GLN A 205 2.19 -4.11 -20.73
C GLN A 205 2.09 -3.80 -19.23
N ARG A 206 2.51 -2.60 -18.83
CA ARG A 206 2.54 -2.18 -17.41
C ARG A 206 1.17 -2.23 -16.74
N TYR A 207 0.09 -2.08 -17.50
CA TYR A 207 -1.28 -2.21 -17.00
C TYR A 207 -1.60 -3.62 -16.45
N ALA A 208 -0.77 -4.63 -16.76
CA ALA A 208 -0.89 -5.96 -16.17
C ALA A 208 -0.83 -5.95 -14.62
N ILE A 209 -0.13 -4.97 -14.03
CA ILE A 209 -0.06 -4.79 -12.58
C ILE A 209 -1.43 -4.34 -12.03
N THR A 210 -2.09 -3.41 -12.71
CA THR A 210 -3.43 -2.93 -12.35
C THR A 210 -4.47 -4.05 -12.48
N VAL A 211 -4.38 -4.84 -13.55
CA VAL A 211 -5.24 -6.01 -13.75
C VAL A 211 -5.04 -7.03 -12.62
N PHE A 212 -3.79 -7.26 -12.22
CA PHE A 212 -3.47 -8.15 -11.10
C PHE A 212 -4.00 -7.61 -9.77
N GLU A 213 -3.81 -6.34 -9.48
CA GLU A 213 -4.32 -5.65 -8.29
C GLU A 213 -5.85 -5.78 -8.19
N TRP A 214 -6.54 -5.53 -9.29
CA TRP A 214 -7.99 -5.72 -9.37
C TRP A 214 -8.38 -7.19 -9.12
N ALA A 215 -7.69 -8.15 -9.74
CA ALA A 215 -7.95 -9.56 -9.52
C ALA A 215 -7.79 -9.98 -8.05
N VAL A 216 -6.78 -9.46 -7.35
CA VAL A 216 -6.59 -9.66 -5.91
C VAL A 216 -7.74 -9.04 -5.12
N SER A 217 -8.21 -7.84 -5.49
CA SER A 217 -9.28 -7.14 -4.78
C SER A 217 -10.66 -7.80 -4.93
N GLN A 218 -10.93 -8.45 -6.07
CA GLN A 218 -12.23 -9.02 -6.40
C GLN A 218 -12.36 -10.53 -6.11
N SER A 219 -11.27 -11.21 -5.83
CA SER A 219 -11.28 -12.67 -5.71
C SER A 219 -11.77 -13.15 -4.34
N ASP A 220 -12.91 -13.79 -4.30
CA ASP A 220 -13.38 -14.57 -3.15
C ASP A 220 -12.70 -15.96 -3.09
N LEU A 221 -12.00 -16.34 -4.15
CA LEU A 221 -11.36 -17.65 -4.31
C LEU A 221 -9.88 -17.66 -3.90
N LEU A 222 -9.36 -16.61 -3.28
CA LEU A 222 -7.94 -16.59 -2.85
C LEU A 222 -7.58 -17.85 -2.04
N GLN A 223 -8.51 -18.33 -1.22
CA GLN A 223 -8.31 -19.55 -0.45
C GLN A 223 -8.09 -20.81 -1.30
N LYS A 224 -8.72 -20.91 -2.48
CA LYS A 224 -8.62 -22.07 -3.37
C LYS A 224 -7.58 -21.87 -4.47
N SER A 225 -7.41 -20.64 -4.95
CA SER A 225 -6.60 -20.30 -6.13
C SER A 225 -5.32 -19.52 -5.80
N TRP A 226 -4.92 -19.43 -4.53
CA TRP A 226 -3.74 -18.68 -4.05
C TRP A 226 -2.48 -18.98 -4.88
N HIS A 227 -2.34 -20.21 -5.34
CA HIS A 227 -1.19 -20.68 -6.11
C HIS A 227 -1.05 -20.01 -7.48
N LEU A 228 -2.15 -19.49 -8.05
CA LEU A 228 -2.10 -18.72 -9.30
C LEU A 228 -1.62 -17.29 -9.09
N PHE A 229 -1.91 -16.70 -7.94
CA PHE A 229 -1.49 -15.33 -7.58
C PHE A 229 -0.02 -15.26 -7.14
N THR A 230 0.45 -16.28 -6.42
CA THR A 230 1.77 -16.30 -5.79
C THR A 230 2.94 -16.00 -6.74
N PRO A 231 3.04 -16.60 -7.95
CA PRO A 231 4.19 -16.34 -8.84
C PRO A 231 4.25 -14.89 -9.32
N VAL A 232 3.11 -14.29 -9.64
CA VAL A 232 3.02 -12.89 -10.08
C VAL A 232 3.40 -11.97 -8.92
N LEU A 233 2.85 -12.19 -7.74
CA LEU A 233 3.08 -11.38 -6.56
C LEU A 233 4.55 -11.40 -6.12
N LEU A 234 5.18 -12.57 -6.08
CA LEU A 234 6.59 -12.69 -5.73
C LEU A 234 7.50 -12.03 -6.77
N THR A 235 7.14 -12.09 -8.06
CA THR A 235 7.89 -11.39 -9.11
C THR A 235 7.83 -9.88 -8.91
N LEU A 236 6.66 -9.34 -8.52
CA LEU A 236 6.51 -7.91 -8.24
C LEU A 236 7.26 -7.49 -6.96
N LEU A 237 7.23 -8.32 -5.90
CA LEU A 237 7.96 -8.07 -4.67
C LEU A 237 9.49 -8.09 -4.85
N ASP A 238 9.99 -8.84 -5.82
CA ASP A 238 11.42 -8.92 -6.15
C ASP A 238 11.92 -7.72 -7.00
N GLU A 239 11.01 -6.90 -7.50
CA GLU A 239 11.36 -5.76 -8.36
C GLU A 239 12.09 -4.66 -7.58
N PRO A 240 13.28 -4.20 -8.01
CA PRO A 240 14.06 -3.20 -7.29
C PRO A 240 13.52 -1.78 -7.41
N GLN A 241 12.72 -1.47 -8.45
CA GLN A 241 12.20 -0.12 -8.66
C GLN A 241 11.24 0.27 -7.54
N THR A 242 11.54 1.35 -6.81
CA THR A 242 10.84 1.80 -5.60
C THR A 242 9.33 1.90 -5.76
N ALA A 243 8.85 2.61 -6.78
CA ALA A 243 7.41 2.80 -6.99
C ALA A 243 6.68 1.47 -7.24
N LEU A 244 7.29 0.53 -7.98
CA LEU A 244 6.72 -0.79 -8.21
C LEU A 244 6.77 -1.66 -6.97
N LYS A 245 7.82 -1.56 -6.17
CA LYS A 245 7.96 -2.28 -4.90
C LYS A 245 6.91 -1.83 -3.89
N VAL A 246 6.67 -0.52 -3.75
CA VAL A 246 5.61 0.01 -2.88
C VAL A 246 4.25 -0.56 -3.29
N ARG A 247 3.91 -0.48 -4.59
CA ARG A 247 2.66 -1.03 -5.11
C ARG A 247 2.56 -2.54 -4.89
N ALA A 248 3.66 -3.29 -5.09
CA ALA A 248 3.70 -4.73 -4.83
C ALA A 248 3.43 -5.07 -3.36
N LEU A 249 3.97 -4.27 -2.42
CA LEU A 249 3.74 -4.44 -0.98
C LEU A 249 2.28 -4.14 -0.60
N ASP A 250 1.64 -3.16 -1.22
CA ASP A 250 0.23 -2.87 -0.99
C ASP A 250 -0.69 -3.96 -1.56
N ILE A 251 -0.40 -4.46 -2.77
CA ILE A 251 -1.08 -5.63 -3.34
C ILE A 251 -0.88 -6.86 -2.45
N PHE A 252 0.34 -7.09 -1.96
CA PHE A 252 0.65 -8.18 -1.05
C PHE A 252 -0.17 -8.07 0.24
N ARG A 253 -0.27 -6.89 0.83
CA ARG A 253 -1.07 -6.65 2.03
C ARG A 253 -2.55 -6.99 1.81
N ALA A 254 -3.12 -6.56 0.68
CA ALA A 254 -4.49 -6.90 0.31
C ALA A 254 -4.69 -8.41 0.08
N PHE A 255 -3.72 -9.08 -0.54
CA PHE A 255 -3.69 -10.53 -0.73
C PHE A 255 -3.62 -11.26 0.62
N TRP A 256 -2.67 -10.89 1.48
CA TRP A 256 -2.43 -11.55 2.76
C TRP A 256 -3.63 -11.43 3.71
N ALA A 257 -4.27 -10.27 3.78
CA ALA A 257 -5.44 -10.04 4.62
C ALA A 257 -6.63 -10.97 4.29
N ARG A 258 -6.69 -11.49 3.06
CA ARG A 258 -7.76 -12.38 2.58
C ARG A 258 -7.36 -13.85 2.55
N CYS A 259 -6.08 -14.16 2.70
CA CYS A 259 -5.60 -15.54 2.74
C CYS A 259 -5.62 -16.09 4.17
N PRO A 260 -6.14 -17.33 4.38
CA PRO A 260 -6.04 -17.96 5.68
C PRO A 260 -4.59 -18.15 6.09
N GLY A 261 -4.22 -17.61 7.25
CA GLY A 261 -2.85 -17.72 7.78
C GLY A 261 -2.41 -19.18 7.98
N ASP A 262 -3.33 -20.08 8.32
CA ASP A 262 -3.06 -21.52 8.44
C ASP A 262 -2.65 -22.14 7.11
N LEU A 263 -3.30 -21.76 6.01
CA LEU A 263 -2.94 -22.24 4.68
C LEU A 263 -1.52 -21.81 4.30
N MET A 264 -1.17 -20.54 4.54
CA MET A 264 0.15 -20.00 4.24
C MET A 264 1.25 -20.69 5.04
N ARG A 265 0.96 -21.06 6.29
CA ARG A 265 1.90 -21.80 7.15
C ARG A 265 2.07 -23.25 6.69
N GLN A 266 0.97 -23.95 6.45
CA GLN A 266 0.99 -25.37 6.02
C GLN A 266 1.69 -25.58 4.68
N THR A 267 1.59 -24.61 3.78
CA THR A 267 2.25 -24.63 2.45
C THR A 267 3.71 -24.19 2.50
N GLY A 268 4.19 -23.64 3.62
CA GLY A 268 5.52 -23.04 3.75
C GLY A 268 5.71 -21.72 3.02
N LEU A 269 4.64 -21.16 2.44
CA LEU A 269 4.71 -19.89 1.70
C LEU A 269 4.88 -18.68 2.62
N ALA A 270 4.47 -18.79 3.89
CA ALA A 270 4.69 -17.72 4.85
C ALA A 270 6.19 -17.33 4.93
N GLN A 271 7.09 -18.31 4.96
CA GLN A 271 8.53 -18.06 4.94
C GLN A 271 9.00 -17.45 3.62
N VAL A 272 8.48 -17.93 2.48
CA VAL A 272 8.84 -17.41 1.16
C VAL A 272 8.44 -15.93 1.03
N PHE A 273 7.26 -15.57 1.52
CA PHE A 273 6.82 -14.18 1.54
C PHE A 273 7.60 -13.32 2.55
N GLU A 274 7.95 -13.87 3.72
CA GLU A 274 8.82 -13.17 4.66
C GLU A 274 10.16 -12.83 3.99
N ASP A 275 10.79 -13.81 3.35
CA ASP A 275 12.05 -13.63 2.64
C ASP A 275 11.97 -12.62 1.48
N ALA A 276 10.80 -12.48 0.84
CA ALA A 276 10.56 -11.52 -0.23
C ALA A 276 10.25 -10.10 0.28
N VAL A 277 9.53 -9.97 1.40
CA VAL A 277 9.07 -8.68 1.93
C VAL A 277 10.10 -8.06 2.86
N PHE A 278 10.77 -8.87 3.72
CA PHE A 278 11.68 -8.35 4.74
C PHE A 278 12.81 -7.48 4.19
N PRO A 279 13.46 -7.78 3.04
CA PRO A 279 14.50 -6.91 2.49
C PRO A 279 14.05 -5.47 2.23
N ALA A 280 12.74 -5.21 2.08
CA ALA A 280 12.21 -3.88 1.86
C ALA A 280 12.43 -2.94 3.07
N VAL A 281 12.57 -3.46 4.31
CA VAL A 281 12.87 -2.62 5.49
C VAL A 281 14.32 -2.16 5.55
N LEU A 282 15.18 -2.65 4.65
CA LEU A 282 16.59 -2.27 4.54
C LEU A 282 16.85 -1.17 3.49
N TYR A 283 15.81 -0.65 2.85
CA TYR A 283 15.91 0.49 1.94
C TYR A 283 16.04 1.79 2.75
N LEU A 284 17.26 2.07 3.19
CA LEU A 284 17.60 3.19 4.06
C LEU A 284 18.39 4.26 3.34
N PRO A 285 18.42 5.53 3.83
CA PRO A 285 19.28 6.56 3.31
C PRO A 285 20.76 6.13 3.25
N GLY A 286 21.45 6.68 2.28
CA GLY A 286 22.82 6.25 1.91
C GLY A 286 22.84 5.46 0.60
N LEU A 287 21.85 4.60 0.35
CA LEU A 287 21.67 3.89 -0.92
C LEU A 287 20.37 4.27 -1.62
N THR A 288 19.37 4.72 -0.87
CA THR A 288 18.03 5.09 -1.37
C THR A 288 17.71 6.52 -0.93
N PRO A 289 17.15 7.39 -1.78
CA PRO A 289 16.71 8.72 -1.37
C PRO A 289 15.72 8.64 -0.18
N GLU A 290 15.79 9.59 0.74
CA GLU A 290 14.96 9.58 1.97
C GLU A 290 13.46 9.46 1.66
N SER A 291 12.95 10.20 0.68
CA SER A 291 11.53 10.13 0.29
C SER A 291 11.11 8.75 -0.21
N GLU A 292 11.98 8.08 -0.95
CA GLU A 292 11.75 6.72 -1.42
C GLU A 292 11.85 5.70 -0.28
N SER A 293 12.83 5.88 0.63
CA SER A 293 12.96 5.08 1.85
C SER A 293 11.67 5.14 2.68
N ILE A 294 11.16 6.35 2.93
CA ILE A 294 9.91 6.55 3.67
C ILE A 294 8.74 5.84 2.98
N ALA A 295 8.62 5.97 1.66
CA ALA A 295 7.55 5.33 0.90
C ALA A 295 7.59 3.79 1.02
N ILE A 296 8.78 3.20 0.82
CA ILE A 296 8.95 1.74 0.93
C ILE A 296 8.70 1.26 2.36
N LEU A 297 9.27 1.92 3.37
CA LEU A 297 9.12 1.51 4.76
C LEU A 297 7.68 1.62 5.25
N ASN A 298 6.94 2.66 4.80
CA ASN A 298 5.51 2.79 5.08
C ASN A 298 4.66 1.67 4.49
N ALA A 299 5.07 1.06 3.40
CA ALA A 299 4.40 -0.11 2.81
C ALA A 299 4.90 -1.44 3.42
N ALA A 300 6.20 -1.58 3.68
CA ALA A 300 6.83 -2.81 4.13
C ALA A 300 6.47 -3.18 5.59
N TYR A 301 6.55 -2.22 6.52
CA TYR A 301 6.23 -2.52 7.92
C TYR A 301 4.78 -2.99 8.13
N PRO A 302 3.74 -2.34 7.58
CA PRO A 302 2.38 -2.86 7.67
C PRO A 302 2.23 -4.26 7.07
N ALA A 303 2.92 -4.57 5.97
CA ALA A 303 2.90 -5.90 5.37
C ALA A 303 3.47 -6.96 6.33
N LEU A 304 4.62 -6.68 6.96
CA LEU A 304 5.24 -7.58 7.94
C LEU A 304 4.42 -7.71 9.23
N ILE A 305 3.83 -6.62 9.70
CA ILE A 305 3.00 -6.57 10.92
C ILE A 305 1.74 -7.45 10.73
N ILE A 306 1.08 -7.37 9.58
CA ILE A 306 -0.07 -8.24 9.27
C ILE A 306 0.38 -9.71 9.17
N MET A 307 1.51 -10.00 8.53
CA MET A 307 2.08 -11.36 8.50
C MET A 307 2.32 -11.92 9.89
N ALA A 308 2.77 -11.07 10.80
CA ALA A 308 2.97 -11.43 12.20
C ALA A 308 1.68 -11.60 13.01
N GLY A 309 0.52 -11.34 12.40
CA GLY A 309 -0.80 -11.54 13.01
C GLY A 309 -1.31 -10.36 13.83
N ILE A 310 -0.73 -9.18 13.67
CA ILE A 310 -1.23 -7.94 14.28
C ILE A 310 -2.10 -7.22 13.25
N GLY A 311 -3.37 -6.95 13.61
CA GLY A 311 -4.27 -6.14 12.77
C GLY A 311 -3.85 -4.67 12.76
N LEU A 312 -3.92 -4.02 11.60
CA LEU A 312 -3.56 -2.59 11.46
C LEU A 312 -4.57 -1.66 12.13
N GLU A 313 -5.79 -2.14 12.38
CA GLU A 313 -6.84 -1.39 13.10
C GLU A 313 -6.55 -1.27 14.61
N SER A 314 -5.56 -2.02 15.11
CA SER A 314 -5.07 -1.93 16.50
C SER A 314 -4.26 -0.64 16.75
N THR A 315 -4.53 0.43 16.03
CA THR A 315 -4.00 1.79 16.30
C THR A 315 -4.59 2.44 17.55
N THR A 316 -5.49 1.74 18.25
CA THR A 316 -5.97 2.16 19.57
C THR A 316 -4.80 2.16 20.55
N ASP A 317 -4.71 3.20 21.36
CA ASP A 317 -3.70 3.34 22.43
C ASP A 317 -3.83 2.27 23.54
N GLU A 318 -4.70 1.28 23.33
CA GLU A 318 -4.96 0.20 24.27
C GLU A 318 -4.17 -1.06 23.86
N PRO A 319 -3.34 -1.61 24.79
CA PRO A 319 -2.60 -2.84 24.56
C PRO A 319 -3.55 -4.05 24.45
N GLN A 320 -3.24 -4.97 23.54
CA GLN A 320 -3.99 -6.21 23.43
C GLN A 320 -3.82 -7.08 24.68
N SER A 321 -4.94 -7.48 25.26
CA SER A 321 -4.95 -8.40 26.41
C SER A 321 -4.63 -9.82 25.93
N ASN A 322 -3.45 -10.35 26.26
CA ASN A 322 -2.99 -11.73 25.97
C ASN A 322 -3.03 -12.16 24.51
N PRO A 323 -2.26 -11.54 23.62
CA PRO A 323 -2.18 -11.96 22.23
C PRO A 323 -1.58 -13.38 22.12
N LYS A 324 -2.25 -14.23 21.34
CA LYS A 324 -1.75 -15.60 21.08
C LYS A 324 -1.03 -15.62 19.75
N PHE A 325 0.29 -15.60 19.76
CA PHE A 325 1.12 -15.76 18.58
C PHE A 325 1.70 -17.17 18.50
N THR A 326 1.82 -17.68 17.29
CA THR A 326 2.63 -18.87 17.01
C THR A 326 4.12 -18.54 17.18
N GLU A 327 4.95 -19.56 17.32
CA GLU A 327 6.41 -19.39 17.43
C GLU A 327 6.98 -18.64 16.20
N ALA A 328 6.49 -18.94 15.01
CA ALA A 328 6.91 -18.26 13.77
C ALA A 328 6.55 -16.77 13.79
N GLN A 329 5.33 -16.41 14.24
CA GLN A 329 4.91 -15.03 14.37
C GLN A 329 5.73 -14.27 15.41
N GLN A 330 6.06 -14.91 16.55
CA GLN A 330 6.93 -14.29 17.55
C GLN A 330 8.35 -14.06 17.01
N LYS A 331 8.91 -15.01 16.26
CA LYS A 331 10.21 -14.84 15.60
C LYS A 331 10.20 -13.68 14.60
N LEU A 332 9.13 -13.57 13.81
CA LEU A 332 8.98 -12.45 12.86
C LEU A 332 8.87 -11.10 13.59
N LEU A 333 8.10 -11.01 14.68
CA LEU A 333 8.01 -9.79 15.50
C LEU A 333 9.37 -9.41 16.09
N ASP A 334 10.11 -10.38 16.60
CA ASP A 334 11.47 -10.17 17.11
C ASP A 334 12.41 -9.65 16.02
N LYS A 335 12.31 -10.20 14.82
CA LYS A 335 13.09 -9.80 13.66
C LYS A 335 12.73 -8.37 13.19
N ILE A 336 11.42 -8.02 13.15
CA ILE A 336 10.96 -6.68 12.84
C ILE A 336 11.56 -5.65 13.80
N ILE A 337 11.55 -5.93 15.12
CA ILE A 337 12.13 -5.02 16.12
C ILE A 337 13.64 -4.93 15.98
N ARG A 338 14.34 -6.07 15.99
CA ARG A 338 15.79 -6.08 16.07
C ARG A 338 16.47 -5.73 14.76
N GLU A 339 16.10 -6.41 13.68
CA GLU A 339 16.77 -6.32 12.39
C GLU A 339 16.13 -5.26 11.47
N GLY A 340 14.84 -4.96 11.66
CA GLY A 340 14.16 -3.89 10.95
C GLY A 340 14.36 -2.53 11.65
N ILE A 341 13.64 -2.32 12.77
CA ILE A 341 13.51 -0.99 13.39
C ILE A 341 14.79 -0.54 14.09
N LEU A 342 15.38 -1.36 14.97
CA LEU A 342 16.58 -0.96 15.71
C LEU A 342 17.80 -0.79 14.80
N VAL A 343 18.00 -1.69 13.85
CA VAL A 343 19.04 -1.54 12.84
C VAL A 343 18.76 -0.34 11.95
N GLY A 344 17.52 -0.16 11.51
CA GLY A 344 17.11 1.00 10.72
C GLY A 344 17.38 2.32 11.44
N TYR A 345 17.02 2.43 12.70
CA TYR A 345 17.30 3.58 13.55
C TYR A 345 18.80 3.88 13.65
N ASN A 346 19.63 2.88 13.93
CA ASN A 346 21.07 3.05 14.04
C ASN A 346 21.73 3.55 12.75
N HIS A 347 21.15 3.22 11.58
CA HIS A 347 21.67 3.66 10.28
C HIS A 347 21.08 4.99 9.79
N ALA A 348 19.97 5.43 10.35
CA ALA A 348 19.22 6.59 9.88
C ALA A 348 18.82 7.54 11.02
N SER A 349 19.57 7.56 12.11
CA SER A 349 19.31 8.40 13.29
C SER A 349 19.39 9.92 13.02
N GLU A 350 20.03 10.33 11.92
CA GLU A 350 20.10 11.73 11.48
C GLU A 350 18.84 12.17 10.70
N HIS A 351 17.97 11.22 10.30
CA HIS A 351 16.78 11.48 9.49
C HIS A 351 15.53 11.54 10.37
N THR A 352 15.13 12.71 10.81
CA THR A 352 14.01 12.92 11.75
C THR A 352 12.68 12.32 11.30
N ARG A 353 12.37 12.36 9.99
CA ARG A 353 11.15 11.74 9.43
C ARG A 353 11.17 10.21 9.50
N LEU A 354 12.34 9.59 9.42
CA LEU A 354 12.48 8.15 9.61
C LEU A 354 12.41 7.77 11.09
N ILE A 355 12.93 8.60 12.00
CA ILE A 355 12.75 8.41 13.44
C ILE A 355 11.26 8.41 13.80
N GLU A 356 10.50 9.37 13.28
CA GLU A 356 9.03 9.40 13.43
C GLU A 356 8.39 8.11 12.98
N LEU A 357 8.71 7.65 11.74
CA LEU A 357 8.21 6.41 11.18
C LEU A 357 8.56 5.20 12.04
N PHE A 358 9.82 5.07 12.46
CA PHE A 358 10.24 3.94 13.30
C PHE A 358 9.51 3.93 14.65
N CYS A 359 9.35 5.07 15.30
CA CYS A 359 8.59 5.19 16.53
C CYS A 359 7.12 4.79 16.35
N GLU A 360 6.47 5.22 15.27
CA GLU A 360 5.08 4.83 14.95
C GLU A 360 4.93 3.32 14.71
N LYS A 361 5.79 2.75 13.87
CA LYS A 361 5.71 1.32 13.56
C LYS A 361 6.05 0.47 14.79
N LEU A 362 7.05 0.89 15.56
CA LEU A 362 7.42 0.22 16.82
C LEU A 362 6.27 0.29 17.84
N ARG A 363 5.57 1.42 17.95
CA ARG A 363 4.38 1.57 18.81
C ARG A 363 3.31 0.55 18.42
N CYS A 364 3.01 0.40 17.12
CA CYS A 364 2.06 -0.62 16.66
C CYS A 364 2.50 -2.04 17.05
N VAL A 365 3.79 -2.36 16.88
CA VAL A 365 4.34 -3.69 17.23
C VAL A 365 4.29 -3.92 18.74
N VAL A 366 4.69 -2.94 19.55
CA VAL A 366 4.69 -3.05 21.03
C VAL A 366 3.25 -3.24 21.55
N ASN A 367 2.29 -2.45 21.08
CA ASN A 367 0.88 -2.59 21.47
C ASN A 367 0.32 -3.96 21.05
N GLY A 368 0.63 -4.41 19.83
CA GLY A 368 0.19 -5.72 19.35
C GLY A 368 0.82 -6.90 20.08
N MET A 369 2.12 -6.81 20.45
CA MET A 369 2.81 -7.83 21.23
C MET A 369 2.37 -7.89 22.70
N GLY A 370 1.87 -6.79 23.23
CA GLY A 370 1.52 -6.68 24.65
C GLY A 370 2.71 -7.02 25.53
N ILE A 371 2.47 -7.82 26.57
CA ILE A 371 3.49 -8.19 27.56
C ILE A 371 4.73 -8.90 26.99
N LEU A 372 4.61 -9.51 25.79
CA LEU A 372 5.74 -10.17 25.13
C LEU A 372 6.84 -9.19 24.69
N ALA A 373 6.54 -7.89 24.61
CA ALA A 373 7.51 -6.84 24.28
C ALA A 373 8.56 -6.63 25.39
N ILE A 374 8.35 -7.12 26.61
CA ILE A 374 9.26 -7.00 27.76
C ILE A 374 10.71 -7.41 27.42
N LYS A 375 10.88 -8.45 26.61
CA LYS A 375 12.21 -8.97 26.24
C LYS A 375 13.06 -7.98 25.43
N HIS A 376 12.43 -6.95 24.87
CA HIS A 376 13.10 -5.92 24.06
C HIS A 376 13.44 -4.64 24.85
N LEU A 377 12.94 -4.45 26.08
CA LEU A 377 13.09 -3.22 26.86
C LEU A 377 14.54 -2.74 26.95
N LYS A 378 15.49 -3.66 27.06
CA LYS A 378 16.93 -3.35 27.11
C LYS A 378 17.41 -2.49 25.93
N ASN A 379 16.77 -2.63 24.76
CA ASN A 379 17.13 -1.88 23.56
C ASN A 379 16.13 -0.72 23.30
N LEU A 380 14.87 -0.91 23.66
CA LEU A 380 13.82 0.08 23.39
C LEU A 380 13.92 1.32 24.27
N ILE A 381 14.18 1.15 25.57
CA ILE A 381 14.30 2.29 26.50
C ILE A 381 15.48 3.20 26.12
N PRO A 382 16.71 2.67 25.88
CA PRO A 382 17.81 3.52 25.42
C PRO A 382 17.53 4.24 24.11
N MET A 383 16.95 3.57 23.10
CA MET A 383 16.58 4.21 21.83
C MET A 383 15.63 5.40 22.06
N VAL A 384 14.54 5.17 22.80
CA VAL A 384 13.56 6.24 23.06
C VAL A 384 14.15 7.35 23.90
N SER A 385 15.00 7.01 24.91
CA SER A 385 15.69 7.97 25.75
C SER A 385 16.65 8.85 24.92
N GLU A 386 17.40 8.26 23.99
CA GLU A 386 18.29 8.99 23.07
C GLU A 386 17.51 10.00 22.22
N ILE A 387 16.39 9.59 21.60
CA ILE A 387 15.55 10.49 20.79
C ILE A 387 14.98 11.63 21.65
N MET A 388 14.51 11.33 22.87
CA MET A 388 13.88 12.33 23.73
C MET A 388 14.89 13.30 24.37
N THR A 389 16.14 12.90 24.55
CA THR A 389 17.18 13.73 25.16
C THR A 389 18.02 14.48 24.15
N ASP A 390 17.75 14.34 22.85
CA ASP A 390 18.44 15.11 21.81
C ASP A 390 18.14 16.61 21.97
N PRO A 391 19.15 17.47 22.19
CA PRO A 391 18.97 18.92 22.31
C PRO A 391 18.33 19.57 21.08
N PHE A 392 18.51 18.97 19.90
CA PHE A 392 17.94 19.46 18.65
C PHE A 392 16.58 18.86 18.32
N GLY A 393 16.09 17.92 19.13
CA GLY A 393 14.84 17.22 18.91
C GLY A 393 13.62 18.17 18.84
N ALA A 394 13.65 19.28 19.52
CA ALA A 394 12.61 20.32 19.48
C ALA A 394 12.43 20.95 18.09
N GLN A 395 13.43 20.89 17.21
CA GLN A 395 13.34 21.38 15.83
C GLN A 395 12.44 20.52 14.95
N HIS A 396 12.16 19.26 15.35
CA HIS A 396 11.25 18.38 14.66
C HIS A 396 10.21 17.76 15.62
N PRO A 397 9.20 18.54 16.04
CA PRO A 397 8.18 18.12 17.02
C PRO A 397 7.49 16.78 16.73
N PRO A 398 7.19 16.40 15.45
CA PRO A 398 6.56 15.13 15.16
C PRO A 398 7.36 13.90 15.60
N SER A 399 8.70 13.92 15.47
CA SER A 399 9.54 12.80 15.93
C SER A 399 9.54 12.65 17.44
N LEU A 400 9.65 13.76 18.18
CA LEU A 400 9.52 13.76 19.65
C LEU A 400 8.15 13.27 20.10
N LEU A 401 7.10 13.76 19.48
CA LEU A 401 5.72 13.35 19.80
C LEU A 401 5.55 11.85 19.61
N SER A 402 6.08 11.29 18.52
CA SER A 402 6.04 9.86 18.24
C SER A 402 6.85 9.04 19.24
N ALA A 403 8.02 9.56 19.69
CA ALA A 403 8.84 8.93 20.72
C ALA A 403 8.14 8.94 22.09
N ILE A 404 7.50 10.05 22.49
CA ILE A 404 6.74 10.13 23.75
C ILE A 404 5.56 9.14 23.73
N LYS A 405 4.81 9.08 22.62
CA LYS A 405 3.72 8.11 22.45
C LYS A 405 4.21 6.67 22.50
N LEU A 406 5.37 6.38 21.90
CA LEU A 406 6.02 5.07 22.00
C LEU A 406 6.41 4.75 23.44
N LEU A 407 7.01 5.69 24.18
CA LEU A 407 7.34 5.49 25.59
C LEU A 407 6.10 5.14 26.40
N ARG A 408 4.99 5.83 26.19
CA ARG A 408 3.71 5.52 26.84
C ARG A 408 3.23 4.11 26.51
N ALA A 409 3.30 3.70 25.25
CA ALA A 409 2.95 2.34 24.83
C ALA A 409 3.85 1.28 25.51
N ILE A 410 5.16 1.53 25.61
CA ILE A 410 6.10 0.67 26.33
C ILE A 410 5.73 0.58 27.82
N MET A 411 5.44 1.71 28.46
CA MET A 411 5.06 1.73 29.89
C MET A 411 3.77 0.98 30.14
N SER A 412 2.75 1.16 29.29
CA SER A 412 1.46 0.48 29.45
C SER A 412 1.53 -1.03 29.20
N THR A 413 2.31 -1.46 28.22
CA THR A 413 2.42 -2.90 27.86
C THR A 413 3.40 -3.66 28.74
N CYS A 414 4.50 -3.02 29.13
CA CYS A 414 5.61 -3.65 29.83
C CYS A 414 5.68 -3.22 31.31
N TRP A 415 4.59 -2.75 31.89
CA TRP A 415 4.49 -2.17 33.22
C TRP A 415 5.22 -2.97 34.34
N PRO A 416 5.25 -4.33 34.36
CA PRO A 416 5.91 -5.06 35.45
C PRO A 416 7.42 -4.86 35.53
N ARG A 417 8.04 -4.43 34.43
CA ARG A 417 9.49 -4.21 34.34
C ARG A 417 9.88 -2.73 34.30
N ILE A 418 8.94 -1.82 34.13
CA ILE A 418 9.19 -0.37 34.07
C ILE A 418 9.88 0.15 35.35
N PRO A 419 9.54 -0.31 36.57
CA PRO A 419 10.23 0.16 37.78
C PRO A 419 11.76 -0.02 37.73
N HIS A 420 12.27 -0.99 36.99
CA HIS A 420 13.71 -1.18 36.80
C HIS A 420 14.35 -0.06 35.95
N TYR A 421 13.60 0.51 35.02
CA TYR A 421 14.05 1.58 34.10
C TYR A 421 13.59 2.97 34.55
N CYS A 422 13.01 3.10 35.74
CA CYS A 422 12.39 4.33 36.23
C CYS A 422 13.34 5.53 36.13
N ASN A 423 14.58 5.43 36.59
CA ASN A 423 15.54 6.53 36.56
C ASN A 423 15.91 6.97 35.15
N GLU A 424 16.01 6.05 34.20
CA GLU A 424 16.28 6.34 32.80
C GLU A 424 15.10 7.06 32.16
N ILE A 425 13.87 6.62 32.46
CA ILE A 425 12.65 7.26 31.98
C ILE A 425 12.48 8.65 32.58
N ILE A 426 12.70 8.83 33.89
CA ILE A 426 12.67 10.15 34.54
C ILE A 426 13.65 11.10 33.87
N LYS A 427 14.88 10.63 33.64
CA LYS A 427 15.91 11.41 32.93
C LYS A 427 15.43 11.83 31.53
N ALA A 428 14.86 10.90 30.76
CA ALA A 428 14.37 11.22 29.42
C ALA A 428 13.24 12.25 29.43
N LEU A 429 12.26 12.09 30.33
CA LEU A 429 11.14 13.03 30.49
C LEU A 429 11.62 14.42 30.91
N MET A 430 12.51 14.48 31.89
CA MET A 430 13.07 15.73 32.42
C MET A 430 13.87 16.49 31.36
N LEU A 431 14.82 15.82 30.71
CA LEU A 431 15.65 16.49 29.71
C LEU A 431 14.84 16.92 28.48
N CYS A 432 13.88 16.11 28.05
CA CYS A 432 12.97 16.49 26.97
C CYS A 432 12.16 17.74 27.34
N TRP A 433 11.65 17.82 28.56
CA TRP A 433 10.90 18.98 29.06
C TRP A 433 11.77 20.24 29.07
N LEU A 434 12.99 20.16 29.65
CA LEU A 434 13.92 21.30 29.73
C LEU A 434 14.36 21.77 28.31
N ASN A 435 14.65 20.83 27.40
CA ASN A 435 14.98 21.19 26.02
C ASN A 435 13.85 21.93 25.30
N ILE A 436 12.58 21.63 25.62
CA ILE A 436 11.42 22.35 25.06
C ILE A 436 11.28 23.76 25.71
N GLU A 437 11.56 23.87 27.00
CA GLU A 437 11.51 25.17 27.70
C GLU A 437 12.62 26.12 27.27
N GLU A 438 13.85 25.63 27.11
CA GLU A 438 15.03 26.41 26.77
C GLU A 438 15.15 26.71 25.26
N GLY A 439 14.40 26.00 24.44
CA GLY A 439 14.50 26.06 22.98
C GLY A 439 13.79 27.27 22.39
N ASP A 440 14.54 28.17 21.72
CA ASP A 440 14.03 29.20 20.80
C ASP A 440 13.47 28.61 19.48
N ALA A 441 13.24 27.28 19.45
CA ALA A 441 12.94 26.53 18.23
C ALA A 441 11.51 26.72 17.71
N PHE A 442 10.63 27.31 18.53
CA PHE A 442 9.22 27.44 18.17
C PHE A 442 8.85 28.89 17.89
N PRO A 443 8.24 29.20 16.72
CA PRO A 443 7.68 30.52 16.47
C PRO A 443 6.60 30.88 17.51
N ASP A 444 6.50 32.16 17.84
CA ASP A 444 5.45 32.67 18.73
C ASP A 444 4.07 32.25 18.22
N GLY A 445 3.30 31.51 19.06
CA GLY A 445 1.95 31.03 18.73
C GLY A 445 1.87 29.65 18.09
N ASP A 446 2.98 28.92 17.95
CA ASP A 446 2.95 27.52 17.52
C ASP A 446 2.32 26.61 18.60
N PRO A 447 1.31 25.80 18.28
CA PRO A 447 0.72 24.85 19.22
C PRO A 447 1.61 23.63 19.53
N GLY A 448 2.73 23.47 18.84
CA GLY A 448 3.65 22.34 18.97
C GLY A 448 4.18 22.14 20.40
N PRO A 449 4.70 23.18 21.10
CA PRO A 449 5.21 23.04 22.46
C PRO A 449 4.14 22.62 23.46
N ALA A 450 2.94 23.19 23.39
CA ALA A 450 1.83 22.84 24.26
C ALA A 450 1.39 21.39 24.07
N SER A 451 1.38 20.89 22.85
CA SER A 451 1.05 19.49 22.54
C SER A 451 2.11 18.54 23.10
N LEU A 452 3.40 18.84 22.92
CA LEU A 452 4.51 18.05 23.46
C LEU A 452 4.49 18.00 24.99
N LYS A 453 4.32 19.15 25.66
CA LYS A 453 4.22 19.26 27.13
C LYS A 453 3.03 18.44 27.65
N SER A 454 1.88 18.53 26.98
CA SER A 454 0.70 17.73 27.34
C SER A 454 1.00 16.23 27.27
N GLU A 455 1.66 15.74 26.23
CA GLU A 455 1.99 14.32 26.10
C GLU A 455 3.09 13.88 27.09
N LEU A 456 4.08 14.75 27.39
CA LEU A 456 5.08 14.49 28.45
C LEU A 456 4.43 14.37 29.82
N THR A 457 3.49 15.27 30.17
CA THR A 457 2.76 15.21 31.43
C THR A 457 1.95 13.91 31.53
N LYS A 458 1.29 13.49 30.45
CA LYS A 458 0.58 12.18 30.41
C LYS A 458 1.55 11.01 30.60
N ALA A 459 2.77 11.10 30.05
CA ALA A 459 3.80 10.07 30.23
C ALA A 459 4.30 10.03 31.68
N ALA A 460 4.50 11.20 32.31
CA ALA A 460 4.88 11.30 33.72
C ALA A 460 3.79 10.75 34.67
N ASP A 461 2.51 11.08 34.41
CA ASP A 461 1.36 10.55 35.14
C ASP A 461 1.30 9.01 35.03
N MET A 462 1.51 8.47 33.82
CA MET A 462 1.55 7.01 33.60
C MET A 462 2.69 6.35 34.34
N LEU A 463 3.90 6.95 34.35
CA LEU A 463 5.03 6.44 35.11
C LEU A 463 4.70 6.43 36.61
N SER A 464 4.14 7.52 37.12
CA SER A 464 3.71 7.62 38.53
C SER A 464 2.73 6.51 38.90
N ALA A 465 1.71 6.27 38.07
CA ALA A 465 0.76 5.19 38.29
C ALA A 465 1.41 3.79 38.29
N VAL A 466 2.36 3.53 37.38
CA VAL A 466 3.10 2.26 37.36
C VAL A 466 3.99 2.10 38.59
N MET A 467 4.64 3.16 39.03
CA MET A 467 5.49 3.13 40.23
C MET A 467 4.66 2.92 41.51
N GLN A 468 3.51 3.58 41.60
CA GLN A 468 2.56 3.39 42.70
C GLN A 468 2.05 1.93 42.76
N ALA A 469 1.70 1.34 41.60
CA ALA A 469 1.30 -0.06 41.51
C ALA A 469 2.41 -1.01 41.98
N ALA A 470 3.68 -0.64 41.74
CA ALA A 470 4.86 -1.37 42.22
C ALA A 470 5.23 -1.07 43.68
N LYS A 471 4.43 -0.24 44.39
CA LYS A 471 4.69 0.21 45.76
C LYS A 471 6.04 0.94 45.92
N MET A 472 6.42 1.69 44.93
CA MET A 472 7.63 2.53 44.93
C MET A 472 7.21 4.00 44.90
N ASP A 473 7.83 4.79 45.77
CA ASP A 473 7.54 6.22 45.84
C ASP A 473 8.29 6.94 44.69
N MET A 474 7.55 7.59 43.82
CA MET A 474 8.09 8.40 42.75
C MET A 474 8.42 9.82 43.22
N GLU A 475 7.66 10.36 44.14
CA GLU A 475 7.82 11.71 44.67
C GLU A 475 9.17 11.88 45.35
N GLU A 476 9.56 10.91 46.21
CA GLU A 476 10.90 10.86 46.84
C GLU A 476 12.05 10.93 45.82
N ARG A 477 11.86 10.35 44.63
CA ARG A 477 12.88 10.33 43.58
C ARG A 477 12.96 11.65 42.79
N VAL A 478 11.83 12.31 42.63
CA VAL A 478 11.69 13.50 41.76
C VAL A 478 11.87 14.78 42.57
N ALA A 479 11.55 14.79 43.87
CA ALA A 479 11.65 15.96 44.72
C ALA A 479 13.03 16.66 44.65
N PRO A 480 14.19 15.96 44.73
CA PRO A 480 15.50 16.62 44.60
C PRO A 480 15.78 17.25 43.25
N LEU A 481 15.10 16.71 42.18
CA LEU A 481 15.25 17.27 40.82
C LEU A 481 14.40 18.52 40.66
N VAL A 482 13.19 18.53 41.19
CA VAL A 482 12.30 19.70 41.20
C VAL A 482 12.80 20.84 42.08
N GLU A 483 13.54 20.52 43.15
CA GLU A 483 14.20 21.53 43.98
C GLU A 483 15.29 22.29 43.21
N LYS A 484 16.03 21.56 42.36
CA LYS A 484 17.08 22.16 41.51
C LYS A 484 16.52 22.87 40.28
N GLU A 485 15.52 22.27 39.65
CA GLU A 485 14.89 22.77 38.42
C GLU A 485 13.39 22.96 38.64
N PRO A 486 12.98 24.15 39.14
CA PRO A 486 11.57 24.43 39.47
C PRO A 486 10.58 24.27 38.28
N GLN A 487 11.05 24.36 37.05
CA GLN A 487 10.26 24.18 35.81
C GLN A 487 9.70 22.77 35.70
N LEU A 488 10.30 21.78 36.37
CA LEU A 488 9.83 20.36 36.37
C LEU A 488 8.58 20.14 37.24
N ARG A 489 8.15 21.14 38.03
CA ARG A 489 6.93 21.04 38.86
C ARG A 489 5.70 20.79 38.01
N GLU A 490 5.61 21.43 36.88
CA GLU A 490 4.48 21.27 35.96
C GLU A 490 4.47 19.85 35.35
N LEU A 491 5.64 19.33 34.99
CA LEU A 491 5.77 17.99 34.44
C LEU A 491 5.31 16.91 35.39
N PHE A 492 5.75 16.98 36.66
CA PHE A 492 5.50 15.94 37.67
C PHE A 492 4.34 16.28 38.64
N LYS A 493 3.65 17.40 38.44
CA LYS A 493 2.49 17.85 39.24
C LYS A 493 2.73 17.85 40.77
N ILE A 494 3.97 18.22 41.18
CA ILE A 494 4.30 18.30 42.60
C ILE A 494 3.71 19.59 43.17
N SER A 495 2.73 19.45 44.11
CA SER A 495 2.12 20.55 44.84
C SER A 495 3.11 21.21 45.81
N HIS A 496 3.02 22.50 45.99
CA HIS A 496 3.69 23.18 47.11
C HIS A 496 3.01 22.66 48.40
N GLU A 497 3.68 21.84 49.20
CA GLU A 497 3.46 21.95 50.64
C GLU A 497 4.14 23.21 51.12
N THR A 498 3.30 24.22 51.43
CA THR A 498 3.64 25.42 52.14
C THR A 498 3.82 25.13 53.62
#